data_c64101595eca9140cc23dc94606524ba
#
_entry.id   c64101595eca9140cc23dc94606524ba
#
_cell.length_a   1.000
_cell.length_b   1.000
_cell.length_c   1.000
_cell.angle_alpha   90.00
_cell.angle_beta   90.00
_cell.angle_gamma   90.00
#
_symmetry.space_group_name_H-M   'P 1'
#
loop_
_entity.id
_entity.type
_entity.pdbx_description
1 polymer ?
#
loop_
_entity_poly.entity_id
_entity_poly.type
_entity_poly.pdbx_seq_one_letter_code
_entity_poly.pdbx_strand_id
1 'polypeptide(L)'
;IGLAVMIIAVAVVIGFKSEVRNKVIGFGSHIQITNLDAVSSYETHPIVVGDSMMTALANYPEISHVQRFSTKPGMIKTEDAFQGMVLKGVGPEFDPHFIKEYLVEGEIPVFSDSVSSNQVLISKALATKMKLKLGDKIYTYYIQDDIRARRLTIAGIYQTNFSEYDNLFLLTDLNLVNRLNGWQPEQVTGVELQVKDYDKLEDITYEIATDIDNQMDKLGGVYYVRNIEQLNPQIFAWLDLLDLNVWVILFLMIGVAGFTMISGLLIIIIERTNMIGILKALGANNFTIRRTFLWFAAFLIGKGMLWGNAIGLTFCILQSQFGLFKLDPETYYVDTVPVSFHVLLFVLINLGTLFASVLMLIGPSF
;
A
#
# COMPACT_ATOMS: atom_id res chain seq x y z
N ILE A 1 18.63 21.95 6.18
CA ILE A 1 18.76 20.51 6.50
C ILE A 1 17.44 19.99 7.07
N GLY A 2 16.90 20.55 8.17
CA GLY A 2 15.65 20.06 8.76
C GLY A 2 14.48 19.95 7.79
N LEU A 3 14.26 20.94 6.94
CA LEU A 3 13.24 20.91 5.90
C LEU A 3 13.47 19.77 4.90
N ALA A 4 14.71 19.55 4.46
CA ALA A 4 15.03 18.43 3.56
C ALA A 4 14.69 17.08 4.19
N VAL A 5 15.04 16.89 5.46
CA VAL A 5 14.70 15.64 6.20
C VAL A 5 13.20 15.47 6.33
N MET A 6 12.45 16.53 6.63
CA MET A 6 10.98 16.45 6.71
C MET A 6 10.35 16.07 5.36
N ILE A 7 10.83 16.66 4.25
CA ILE A 7 10.35 16.33 2.89
C ILE A 7 10.63 14.85 2.58
N ILE A 8 11.86 14.39 2.82
CA ILE A 8 12.27 13.01 2.55
C ILE A 8 11.47 12.04 3.40
N ALA A 9 11.33 12.29 4.71
CA ALA A 9 10.60 11.40 5.62
C ALA A 9 9.13 11.23 5.20
N VAL A 10 8.45 12.35 4.89
CA VAL A 10 7.05 12.31 4.45
C VAL A 10 6.91 11.61 3.10
N ALA A 11 7.76 11.93 2.13
CA ALA A 11 7.71 11.34 0.80
C ALA A 11 7.98 9.81 0.81
N VAL A 12 8.90 9.36 1.66
CA VAL A 12 9.22 7.94 1.84
C VAL A 12 8.06 7.20 2.51
N VAL A 13 7.49 7.75 3.59
CA VAL A 13 6.40 7.05 4.29
C VAL A 13 5.15 6.95 3.44
N ILE A 14 4.77 8.02 2.74
CA ILE A 14 3.63 7.98 1.82
C ILE A 14 3.87 7.00 0.68
N GLY A 15 5.07 7.03 0.08
CA GLY A 15 5.45 6.08 -0.96
C GLY A 15 5.37 4.64 -0.48
N PHE A 16 5.89 4.37 0.71
CA PHE A 16 5.89 3.05 1.32
C PHE A 16 4.46 2.55 1.62
N LYS A 17 3.62 3.38 2.25
CA LYS A 17 2.21 3.05 2.51
C LYS A 17 1.46 2.75 1.21
N SER A 18 1.63 3.59 0.19
CA SER A 18 0.98 3.40 -1.11
C SER A 18 1.41 2.10 -1.78
N GLU A 19 2.71 1.79 -1.78
CA GLU A 19 3.24 0.60 -2.42
C GLU A 19 2.77 -0.69 -1.74
N VAL A 20 2.87 -0.77 -0.41
CA VAL A 20 2.39 -1.94 0.34
C VAL A 20 0.88 -2.11 0.19
N ARG A 21 0.12 -1.03 0.33
CA ARG A 21 -1.34 -1.04 0.13
C ARG A 21 -1.72 -1.54 -1.25
N ASN A 22 -1.07 -1.04 -2.31
CA ASN A 22 -1.36 -1.44 -3.69
C ASN A 22 -1.09 -2.94 -3.92
N LYS A 23 -0.05 -3.50 -3.29
CA LYS A 23 0.23 -4.94 -3.35
C LYS A 23 -0.84 -5.77 -2.65
N VAL A 24 -1.28 -5.36 -1.46
CA VAL A 24 -2.37 -6.05 -0.73
C VAL A 24 -3.66 -6.01 -1.54
N ILE A 25 -4.02 -4.85 -2.11
CA ILE A 25 -5.20 -4.68 -2.96
C ILE A 25 -5.07 -5.50 -4.25
N GLY A 26 -3.89 -5.56 -4.85
CA GLY A 26 -3.66 -6.32 -6.07
C GLY A 26 -3.95 -7.82 -5.93
N PHE A 27 -3.77 -8.40 -4.74
CA PHE A 27 -4.12 -9.78 -4.44
C PHE A 27 -5.56 -9.98 -3.98
N GLY A 28 -6.12 -9.05 -3.20
CA GLY A 28 -7.39 -9.20 -2.48
C GLY A 28 -8.47 -8.21 -2.89
N SER A 29 -8.23 -7.32 -3.85
CA SER A 29 -9.11 -6.18 -4.18
C SER A 29 -9.37 -5.24 -3.00
N HIS A 30 -10.27 -4.27 -3.17
CA HIS A 30 -10.58 -3.29 -2.13
C HIS A 30 -11.63 -3.79 -1.14
N ILE A 31 -12.65 -4.50 -1.64
CA ILE A 31 -13.76 -5.04 -0.86
C ILE A 31 -13.97 -6.48 -1.30
N GLN A 32 -14.27 -7.35 -0.35
CA GLN A 32 -14.67 -8.73 -0.60
C GLN A 32 -16.03 -9.01 0.04
N ILE A 33 -16.88 -9.71 -0.72
CA ILE A 33 -18.13 -10.28 -0.25
C ILE A 33 -17.94 -11.79 -0.19
N THR A 34 -18.03 -12.36 1.00
CA THR A 34 -17.80 -13.79 1.24
C THR A 34 -18.92 -14.36 2.11
N ASN A 35 -18.87 -15.66 2.42
CA ASN A 35 -19.75 -16.23 3.42
C ASN A 35 -19.32 -15.81 4.83
N LEU A 36 -20.27 -15.48 5.69
CA LEU A 36 -20.03 -15.12 7.09
C LEU A 36 -19.29 -16.23 7.85
N ASP A 37 -19.57 -17.49 7.56
CA ASP A 37 -18.94 -18.65 8.21
C ASP A 37 -17.49 -18.87 7.75
N ALA A 38 -17.07 -18.23 6.67
CA ALA A 38 -15.73 -18.35 6.10
C ALA A 38 -14.68 -17.34 6.69
N VAL A 39 -15.04 -16.59 7.74
CA VAL A 39 -14.25 -15.45 8.25
C VAL A 39 -12.86 -15.84 8.78
N SER A 40 -12.66 -17.09 9.20
CA SER A 40 -11.45 -17.52 9.91
C SER A 40 -10.64 -18.62 9.21
N SER A 41 -11.02 -19.06 8.02
CA SER A 41 -10.35 -20.17 7.33
C SER A 41 -10.33 -20.00 5.81
N TYR A 42 -9.28 -20.52 5.17
CA TYR A 42 -9.28 -20.72 3.72
C TYR A 42 -10.12 -21.93 3.27
N GLU A 43 -10.59 -22.75 4.18
CA GLU A 43 -11.66 -23.71 3.93
C GLU A 43 -12.98 -22.93 3.90
N THR A 44 -13.57 -22.84 2.74
CA THR A 44 -14.63 -21.88 2.47
C THR A 44 -15.97 -22.58 2.30
N HIS A 45 -16.99 -22.02 2.95
CA HIS A 45 -18.37 -22.24 2.56
C HIS A 45 -18.68 -21.33 1.36
N PRO A 46 -19.30 -21.86 0.29
CA PRO A 46 -19.59 -21.05 -0.88
C PRO A 46 -20.69 -20.03 -0.60
N ILE A 47 -20.72 -18.99 -1.40
CA ILE A 47 -21.90 -18.16 -1.63
C ILE A 47 -22.38 -18.33 -3.07
N VAL A 48 -23.66 -18.10 -3.31
CA VAL A 48 -24.23 -18.14 -4.66
C VAL A 48 -24.21 -16.74 -5.27
N VAL A 49 -23.46 -16.59 -6.34
CA VAL A 49 -23.30 -15.31 -7.05
C VAL A 49 -23.74 -15.46 -8.50
N GLY A 50 -24.98 -15.05 -8.77
CA GLY A 50 -25.52 -15.02 -10.14
C GLY A 50 -25.19 -13.73 -10.86
N ASP A 51 -25.42 -13.69 -12.18
CA ASP A 51 -25.14 -12.52 -13.03
C ASP A 51 -25.94 -11.28 -12.62
N SER A 52 -27.13 -11.46 -12.01
CA SER A 52 -27.94 -10.35 -11.49
C SER A 52 -27.22 -9.62 -10.35
N MET A 53 -26.57 -10.35 -9.44
CA MET A 53 -25.79 -9.76 -8.35
C MET A 53 -24.53 -9.08 -8.90
N MET A 54 -23.81 -9.71 -9.82
CA MET A 54 -22.65 -9.10 -10.48
C MET A 54 -23.00 -7.77 -11.16
N THR A 55 -24.14 -7.74 -11.87
CA THR A 55 -24.63 -6.53 -12.53
C THR A 55 -25.05 -5.46 -11.50
N ALA A 56 -25.72 -5.85 -10.42
CA ALA A 56 -26.10 -4.91 -9.36
C ALA A 56 -24.87 -4.26 -8.71
N LEU A 57 -23.85 -5.06 -8.38
CA LEU A 57 -22.59 -4.59 -7.81
C LEU A 57 -21.81 -3.68 -8.78
N ALA A 58 -21.80 -4.00 -10.07
CA ALA A 58 -21.16 -3.17 -11.09
C ALA A 58 -21.85 -1.82 -11.34
N ASN A 59 -23.12 -1.68 -10.94
CA ASN A 59 -23.87 -0.44 -11.09
C ASN A 59 -23.62 0.60 -10.00
N TYR A 60 -22.90 0.25 -8.92
CA TYR A 60 -22.48 1.25 -7.93
C TYR A 60 -21.51 2.25 -8.58
N PRO A 61 -21.78 3.57 -8.48
CA PRO A 61 -20.99 4.59 -9.19
C PRO A 61 -19.50 4.59 -8.83
N GLU A 62 -19.20 4.23 -7.60
CA GLU A 62 -17.85 4.21 -7.02
C GLU A 62 -17.08 2.93 -7.34
N ILE A 63 -17.74 1.89 -7.82
CA ILE A 63 -17.10 0.62 -8.19
C ILE A 63 -16.53 0.73 -9.61
N SER A 64 -15.28 0.33 -9.78
CA SER A 64 -14.59 0.30 -11.05
C SER A 64 -14.58 -1.08 -11.70
N HIS A 65 -14.53 -2.14 -10.88
CA HIS A 65 -14.46 -3.51 -11.37
C HIS A 65 -15.04 -4.50 -10.36
N VAL A 66 -15.64 -5.58 -10.85
CA VAL A 66 -16.24 -6.67 -10.07
C VAL A 66 -15.79 -8.00 -10.65
N GLN A 67 -15.29 -8.90 -9.82
CA GLN A 67 -14.83 -10.22 -10.25
C GLN A 67 -15.16 -11.30 -9.20
N ARG A 68 -15.46 -12.52 -9.67
CA ARG A 68 -15.64 -13.70 -8.80
C ARG A 68 -14.29 -14.34 -8.53
N PHE A 69 -14.16 -14.93 -7.36
CA PHE A 69 -13.01 -15.76 -7.02
C PHE A 69 -13.41 -16.97 -6.18
N SER A 70 -12.62 -18.03 -6.30
CA SER A 70 -12.73 -19.20 -5.43
C SER A 70 -11.37 -19.58 -4.89
N THR A 71 -11.33 -20.05 -3.65
CA THR A 71 -10.11 -20.53 -3.02
C THR A 71 -10.19 -22.01 -2.66
N LYS A 72 -9.04 -22.67 -2.68
CA LYS A 72 -8.88 -24.03 -2.17
C LYS A 72 -7.52 -24.19 -1.53
N PRO A 73 -7.44 -24.41 -0.21
CA PRO A 73 -6.18 -24.77 0.44
C PRO A 73 -5.72 -26.16 -0.01
N GLY A 74 -4.41 -26.31 -0.13
CA GLY A 74 -3.80 -27.55 -0.53
C GLY A 74 -2.29 -27.55 -0.29
N MET A 75 -1.60 -28.52 -0.84
CA MET A 75 -0.16 -28.66 -0.74
C MET A 75 0.47 -28.96 -2.09
N ILE A 76 1.62 -28.36 -2.37
CA ILE A 76 2.50 -28.78 -3.45
C ILE A 76 3.48 -29.79 -2.87
N LYS A 77 3.71 -30.87 -3.61
CA LYS A 77 4.74 -31.85 -3.33
C LYS A 77 5.69 -31.96 -4.51
N THR A 78 6.98 -31.81 -4.24
CA THR A 78 8.08 -32.20 -5.14
C THR A 78 8.81 -33.39 -4.54
N GLU A 79 9.85 -33.88 -5.19
CA GLU A 79 10.67 -34.98 -4.67
C GLU A 79 11.32 -34.62 -3.32
N ASP A 80 11.74 -33.36 -3.17
CA ASP A 80 12.56 -32.87 -2.05
C ASP A 80 11.76 -32.06 -1.00
N ALA A 81 10.56 -31.55 -1.31
CA ALA A 81 9.89 -30.56 -0.47
C ALA A 81 8.36 -30.64 -0.50
N PHE A 82 7.78 -30.19 0.61
CA PHE A 82 6.34 -29.94 0.74
C PHE A 82 6.10 -28.47 1.06
N GLN A 83 5.10 -27.86 0.43
CA GLN A 83 4.70 -26.51 0.72
C GLN A 83 3.18 -26.39 0.74
N GLY A 84 2.63 -25.86 1.85
CA GLY A 84 1.24 -25.45 1.90
C GLY A 84 0.97 -24.29 0.96
N MET A 85 -0.17 -24.31 0.28
CA MET A 85 -0.57 -23.26 -0.66
C MET A 85 -2.07 -23.09 -0.67
N VAL A 86 -2.53 -21.98 -1.25
CA VAL A 86 -3.94 -21.73 -1.56
C VAL A 86 -4.04 -21.49 -3.06
N LEU A 87 -4.86 -22.32 -3.74
CA LEU A 87 -5.28 -21.99 -5.09
C LEU A 87 -6.29 -20.84 -5.03
N LYS A 88 -6.05 -19.76 -5.77
CA LYS A 88 -7.01 -18.73 -6.07
C LYS A 88 -7.46 -18.87 -7.51
N GLY A 89 -8.68 -19.35 -7.69
CA GLY A 89 -9.32 -19.45 -8.99
C GLY A 89 -9.98 -18.14 -9.36
N VAL A 90 -9.74 -17.67 -10.58
CA VAL A 90 -10.31 -16.44 -11.13
C VAL A 90 -11.01 -16.72 -12.45
N GLY A 91 -12.10 -15.98 -12.72
CA GLY A 91 -12.94 -16.12 -13.91
C GLY A 91 -12.46 -15.26 -15.08
N PRO A 92 -13.22 -15.23 -16.18
CA PRO A 92 -12.90 -14.42 -17.37
C PRO A 92 -12.99 -12.93 -17.11
N GLU A 93 -13.70 -12.52 -16.05
CA GLU A 93 -13.78 -11.12 -15.59
C GLU A 93 -12.54 -10.64 -14.84
N PHE A 94 -11.55 -11.50 -14.60
CA PHE A 94 -10.34 -11.15 -13.86
C PHE A 94 -9.55 -10.03 -14.54
N ASP A 95 -9.20 -8.99 -13.74
CA ASP A 95 -8.30 -7.93 -14.19
C ASP A 95 -6.83 -8.38 -14.05
N PRO A 96 -6.14 -8.65 -15.17
CA PRO A 96 -4.77 -9.13 -15.16
C PRO A 96 -3.73 -8.03 -14.93
N HIS A 97 -4.14 -6.76 -14.83
CA HIS A 97 -3.22 -5.61 -14.83
C HIS A 97 -2.13 -5.73 -13.75
N PHE A 98 -2.55 -6.02 -12.52
CA PHE A 98 -1.63 -6.18 -11.39
C PHE A 98 -0.61 -7.32 -11.64
N ILE A 99 -1.09 -8.51 -11.97
CA ILE A 99 -0.20 -9.66 -12.21
C ILE A 99 0.71 -9.43 -13.44
N LYS A 100 0.22 -8.73 -14.46
CA LYS A 100 0.99 -8.41 -15.65
C LYS A 100 2.16 -7.47 -15.34
N GLU A 101 1.99 -6.54 -14.43
CA GLU A 101 3.05 -5.62 -13.99
C GLU A 101 4.20 -6.37 -13.28
N TYR A 102 3.86 -7.43 -12.54
CA TYR A 102 4.82 -8.23 -11.76
C TYR A 102 5.22 -9.55 -12.45
N LEU A 103 4.80 -9.80 -13.69
CA LEU A 103 5.15 -11.01 -14.42
C LEU A 103 6.63 -10.99 -14.82
N VAL A 104 7.37 -12.04 -14.44
CA VAL A 104 8.81 -12.19 -14.72
C VAL A 104 9.07 -13.10 -15.92
N GLU A 105 8.33 -14.22 -15.99
CA GLU A 105 8.50 -15.24 -17.03
C GLU A 105 7.15 -15.83 -17.42
N GLY A 106 6.99 -16.20 -18.70
CA GLY A 106 5.79 -16.87 -19.22
C GLY A 106 4.66 -15.93 -19.56
N GLU A 107 3.44 -16.44 -19.52
CA GLU A 107 2.22 -15.71 -19.91
C GLU A 107 1.11 -15.93 -18.89
N ILE A 108 0.17 -14.98 -18.80
CA ILE A 108 -1.04 -15.13 -17.99
C ILE A 108 -2.02 -16.00 -18.77
N PRO A 109 -2.49 -17.13 -18.21
CA PRO A 109 -3.49 -17.96 -18.87
C PRO A 109 -4.76 -17.20 -19.19
N VAL A 110 -5.38 -17.52 -20.30
CA VAL A 110 -6.72 -17.01 -20.62
C VAL A 110 -7.74 -17.85 -19.84
N PHE A 111 -8.45 -17.21 -18.94
CA PHE A 111 -9.52 -17.84 -18.15
C PHE A 111 -10.85 -17.77 -18.93
N SER A 112 -11.62 -18.85 -18.92
CA SER A 112 -12.84 -18.99 -19.72
C SER A 112 -13.91 -19.74 -18.94
N ASP A 113 -15.17 -19.35 -19.10
CA ASP A 113 -16.30 -20.06 -18.48
C ASP A 113 -16.54 -21.46 -19.08
N SER A 114 -16.11 -21.70 -20.31
CA SER A 114 -16.43 -22.92 -21.05
C SER A 114 -15.36 -24.01 -20.96
N VAL A 115 -14.09 -23.64 -20.80
CA VAL A 115 -12.96 -24.58 -20.82
C VAL A 115 -12.09 -24.36 -19.59
N SER A 116 -12.04 -25.36 -18.69
CA SER A 116 -11.16 -25.30 -17.55
C SER A 116 -9.71 -25.52 -17.94
N SER A 117 -8.86 -24.60 -17.60
CA SER A 117 -7.42 -24.68 -17.78
C SER A 117 -6.75 -25.37 -16.59
N ASN A 118 -5.77 -26.25 -16.85
CA ASN A 118 -4.87 -26.80 -15.82
C ASN A 118 -3.58 -25.99 -15.68
N GLN A 119 -3.59 -24.75 -16.15
CA GLN A 119 -2.47 -23.83 -16.05
C GLN A 119 -2.52 -23.07 -14.73
N VAL A 120 -1.33 -22.71 -14.22
CA VAL A 120 -1.18 -22.01 -12.95
C VAL A 120 -0.08 -20.98 -13.05
N LEU A 121 -0.29 -19.85 -12.39
CA LEU A 121 0.74 -18.86 -12.13
C LEU A 121 1.27 -19.07 -10.71
N ILE A 122 2.58 -19.06 -10.57
CA ILE A 122 3.26 -19.18 -9.28
C ILE A 122 4.18 -18.00 -9.04
N SER A 123 4.48 -17.72 -7.78
CA SER A 123 5.48 -16.70 -7.46
C SER A 123 6.90 -17.23 -7.69
N LYS A 124 7.83 -16.31 -7.93
CA LYS A 124 9.25 -16.63 -8.04
C LYS A 124 9.83 -17.15 -6.71
N ALA A 125 9.34 -16.64 -5.58
CA ALA A 125 9.71 -17.13 -4.26
C ALA A 125 9.40 -18.62 -4.11
N LEU A 126 8.15 -19.00 -4.45
CA LEU A 126 7.70 -20.39 -4.42
C LEU A 126 8.43 -21.26 -5.44
N ALA A 127 8.61 -20.75 -6.69
CA ALA A 127 9.35 -21.45 -7.73
C ALA A 127 10.79 -21.77 -7.31
N THR A 128 11.49 -20.80 -6.72
CA THR A 128 12.86 -20.98 -6.21
C THR A 128 12.90 -21.97 -5.04
N LYS A 129 11.98 -21.83 -4.07
CA LYS A 129 11.89 -22.71 -2.90
C LYS A 129 11.64 -24.16 -3.26
N MET A 130 10.80 -24.40 -4.27
CA MET A 130 10.40 -25.73 -4.73
C MET A 130 11.23 -26.23 -5.92
N LYS A 131 12.24 -25.46 -6.39
CA LYS A 131 13.09 -25.73 -7.55
C LYS A 131 12.31 -25.98 -8.84
N LEU A 132 11.24 -25.20 -9.05
CA LEU A 132 10.33 -25.29 -10.20
C LEU A 132 10.70 -24.26 -11.26
N LYS A 133 10.38 -24.58 -12.52
CA LYS A 133 10.62 -23.73 -13.68
C LYS A 133 9.34 -23.57 -14.51
N LEU A 134 9.35 -22.57 -15.37
CA LEU A 134 8.29 -22.37 -16.37
C LEU A 134 8.09 -23.65 -17.20
N GLY A 135 6.81 -24.03 -17.39
CA GLY A 135 6.43 -25.24 -18.12
C GLY A 135 6.46 -26.55 -17.33
N ASP A 136 7.01 -26.54 -16.10
CA ASP A 136 7.03 -27.73 -15.26
C ASP A 136 5.62 -28.14 -14.84
N LYS A 137 5.46 -29.43 -14.59
CA LYS A 137 4.22 -30.01 -14.09
C LYS A 137 4.33 -30.22 -12.59
N ILE A 138 3.47 -29.56 -11.83
CA ILE A 138 3.40 -29.68 -10.38
C ILE A 138 2.25 -30.59 -9.97
N TYR A 139 2.48 -31.37 -8.93
CA TYR A 139 1.45 -32.18 -8.29
C TYR A 139 0.96 -31.46 -7.04
N THR A 140 -0.35 -31.19 -7.02
CA THR A 140 -1.03 -30.52 -5.93
C THR A 140 -1.99 -31.49 -5.26
N TYR A 141 -2.03 -31.47 -3.94
CA TYR A 141 -2.83 -32.38 -3.12
C TYR A 141 -3.80 -31.57 -2.28
N TYR A 142 -5.04 -32.00 -2.26
CA TYR A 142 -6.13 -31.38 -1.52
C TYR A 142 -6.72 -32.43 -0.59
N ILE A 143 -6.79 -32.10 0.69
CA ILE A 143 -7.34 -32.97 1.74
C ILE A 143 -8.78 -32.48 2.00
N GLN A 144 -9.73 -33.35 1.74
CA GLN A 144 -11.13 -33.22 2.06
C GLN A 144 -11.58 -34.56 2.62
N ASP A 145 -12.76 -35.05 2.30
CA ASP A 145 -13.19 -36.43 2.64
C ASP A 145 -12.21 -37.48 2.05
N ASP A 146 -11.72 -37.21 0.86
CA ASP A 146 -10.68 -37.96 0.15
C ASP A 146 -9.50 -37.07 -0.28
N ILE A 147 -8.33 -37.70 -0.43
CA ILE A 147 -7.16 -37.02 -0.98
C ILE A 147 -7.31 -36.90 -2.51
N ARG A 148 -7.49 -35.67 -2.96
CA ARG A 148 -7.57 -35.36 -4.39
C ARG A 148 -6.23 -34.81 -4.88
N ALA A 149 -5.64 -35.46 -5.87
CA ALA A 149 -4.43 -34.99 -6.54
C ALA A 149 -4.78 -34.35 -7.88
N ARG A 150 -4.08 -33.27 -8.24
CA ARG A 150 -4.15 -32.64 -9.55
C ARG A 150 -2.76 -32.36 -10.07
N ARG A 151 -2.62 -32.44 -11.37
CA ARG A 151 -1.40 -32.07 -12.08
C ARG A 151 -1.65 -30.77 -12.81
N LEU A 152 -0.94 -29.73 -12.41
CA LEU A 152 -1.01 -28.39 -13.00
C LEU A 152 0.28 -28.08 -13.76
N THR A 153 0.20 -27.24 -14.78
CA THR A 153 1.36 -26.80 -15.58
C THR A 153 1.63 -25.33 -15.27
N ILE A 154 2.87 -24.98 -14.96
CA ILE A 154 3.27 -23.60 -14.70
C ILE A 154 3.29 -22.82 -16.01
N ALA A 155 2.37 -21.87 -16.17
CA ALA A 155 2.23 -21.03 -17.36
C ALA A 155 2.99 -19.70 -17.23
N GLY A 156 3.19 -19.23 -16.01
CA GLY A 156 3.95 -18.01 -15.74
C GLY A 156 4.42 -17.92 -14.30
N ILE A 157 5.45 -17.10 -14.14
CA ILE A 157 6.09 -16.83 -12.85
C ILE A 157 6.05 -15.32 -12.60
N TYR A 158 5.47 -14.90 -11.49
CA TYR A 158 5.38 -13.50 -11.07
C TYR A 158 6.22 -13.24 -9.82
N GLN A 159 6.58 -11.99 -9.55
CA GLN A 159 7.36 -11.59 -8.38
C GLN A 159 6.84 -10.25 -7.84
N THR A 160 6.01 -10.28 -6.80
CA THR A 160 5.50 -9.06 -6.16
C THR A 160 6.36 -8.63 -4.98
N ASN A 161 7.23 -9.52 -4.48
CA ASN A 161 8.00 -9.34 -3.26
C ASN A 161 7.13 -9.15 -2.01
N PHE A 162 5.88 -9.60 -2.06
CA PHE A 162 4.99 -9.62 -0.91
C PHE A 162 4.94 -11.03 -0.35
N SER A 163 5.89 -11.32 0.55
CA SER A 163 6.23 -12.67 1.01
C SER A 163 5.06 -13.47 1.56
N GLU A 164 4.10 -12.83 2.23
CA GLU A 164 2.92 -13.49 2.79
C GLU A 164 2.04 -14.09 1.70
N TYR A 165 1.88 -13.39 0.58
CA TYR A 165 1.07 -13.84 -0.55
C TYR A 165 1.88 -14.66 -1.54
N ASP A 166 3.12 -14.25 -1.84
CA ASP A 166 4.00 -14.93 -2.79
C ASP A 166 4.31 -16.37 -2.37
N ASN A 167 4.39 -16.67 -1.06
CA ASN A 167 4.63 -18.01 -0.55
C ASN A 167 3.36 -18.87 -0.42
N LEU A 168 2.19 -18.26 -0.56
CA LEU A 168 0.92 -18.93 -0.26
C LEU A 168 0.03 -19.10 -1.50
N PHE A 169 -0.13 -18.07 -2.32
CA PHE A 169 -1.12 -18.07 -3.39
C PHE A 169 -0.59 -18.55 -4.74
N LEU A 170 -1.39 -19.39 -5.38
CA LEU A 170 -1.27 -19.77 -6.79
C LEU A 170 -2.52 -19.33 -7.52
N LEU A 171 -2.36 -18.63 -8.66
CA LEU A 171 -3.50 -18.20 -9.47
C LEU A 171 -3.81 -19.23 -10.56
N THR A 172 -5.08 -19.58 -10.71
CA THR A 172 -5.55 -20.56 -11.67
C THR A 172 -6.99 -20.26 -12.14
N ASP A 173 -7.56 -21.16 -12.90
CA ASP A 173 -8.92 -21.07 -13.41
C ASP A 173 -9.97 -21.31 -12.33
N LEU A 174 -11.04 -20.48 -12.31
CA LEU A 174 -12.15 -20.54 -11.37
C LEU A 174 -12.85 -21.91 -11.42
N ASN A 175 -13.11 -22.41 -12.63
CA ASN A 175 -13.79 -23.67 -12.82
C ASN A 175 -13.00 -24.87 -12.29
N LEU A 176 -11.66 -24.78 -12.34
CA LEU A 176 -10.81 -25.81 -11.74
C LEU A 176 -11.01 -25.86 -10.21
N VAL A 177 -11.00 -24.70 -9.56
CA VAL A 177 -11.14 -24.60 -8.10
C VAL A 177 -12.55 -24.99 -7.67
N ASN A 178 -13.59 -24.55 -8.38
CA ASN A 178 -14.96 -24.92 -8.09
C ASN A 178 -15.18 -26.45 -8.19
N ARG A 179 -14.60 -27.09 -9.20
CA ARG A 179 -14.64 -28.58 -9.31
C ARG A 179 -13.88 -29.29 -8.19
N LEU A 180 -12.79 -28.72 -7.71
CA LEU A 180 -12.06 -29.26 -6.56
C LEU A 180 -12.90 -29.15 -5.29
N ASN A 181 -13.65 -28.08 -5.12
CA ASN A 181 -14.57 -27.87 -4.01
C ASN A 181 -15.87 -28.70 -4.14
N GLY A 182 -16.18 -29.22 -5.32
CA GLY A 182 -17.45 -29.89 -5.60
C GLY A 182 -18.62 -28.91 -5.77
N TRP A 183 -18.33 -27.68 -6.18
CA TRP A 183 -19.30 -26.58 -6.30
C TRP A 183 -19.91 -26.48 -7.70
N GLN A 184 -21.11 -25.91 -7.74
CA GLN A 184 -21.78 -25.53 -8.97
C GLN A 184 -21.15 -24.24 -9.56
N PRO A 185 -21.37 -23.94 -10.84
CA PRO A 185 -20.77 -22.76 -11.51
C PRO A 185 -21.10 -21.42 -10.82
N GLU A 186 -22.28 -21.27 -10.23
CA GLU A 186 -22.70 -20.04 -9.53
C GLU A 186 -22.18 -19.98 -8.07
N GLN A 187 -21.61 -21.05 -7.55
CA GLN A 187 -21.03 -21.12 -6.23
C GLN A 187 -19.57 -20.69 -6.26
N VAL A 188 -19.22 -19.71 -5.46
CA VAL A 188 -17.85 -19.17 -5.38
C VAL A 188 -17.49 -18.88 -3.92
N THR A 189 -16.22 -18.74 -3.63
CA THR A 189 -15.77 -18.27 -2.31
C THR A 189 -16.28 -16.86 -2.04
N GLY A 190 -16.25 -16.01 -3.06
CA GLY A 190 -16.68 -14.63 -2.93
C GLY A 190 -16.57 -13.81 -4.20
N VAL A 191 -16.90 -12.53 -4.03
CA VAL A 191 -16.78 -11.49 -5.05
C VAL A 191 -15.79 -10.45 -4.57
N GLU A 192 -14.93 -10.02 -5.45
CA GLU A 192 -13.96 -8.95 -5.24
C GLU A 192 -14.41 -7.69 -5.97
N LEU A 193 -14.37 -6.55 -5.28
CA LEU A 193 -14.74 -5.25 -5.82
C LEU A 193 -13.55 -4.31 -5.78
N GLN A 194 -13.31 -3.61 -6.88
CA GLN A 194 -12.35 -2.52 -6.94
C GLN A 194 -13.09 -1.19 -6.88
N VAL A 195 -12.68 -0.31 -5.96
CA VAL A 195 -13.21 1.05 -5.87
C VAL A 195 -12.37 2.03 -6.69
N LYS A 196 -12.98 3.11 -7.17
CA LYS A 196 -12.31 4.17 -7.93
C LYS A 196 -11.45 5.06 -7.03
N ASP A 197 -11.91 5.31 -5.80
CA ASP A 197 -11.29 6.21 -4.84
C ASP A 197 -11.13 5.50 -3.49
N TYR A 198 -9.88 5.27 -3.11
CA TYR A 198 -9.57 4.59 -1.86
C TYR A 198 -9.99 5.40 -0.63
N ASP A 199 -9.95 6.72 -0.69
CA ASP A 199 -10.30 7.57 0.45
C ASP A 199 -11.77 7.44 0.87
N LYS A 200 -12.61 6.87 -0.02
CA LYS A 200 -14.03 6.57 0.24
C LYS A 200 -14.29 5.09 0.57
N LEU A 201 -13.23 4.29 0.76
CA LEU A 201 -13.37 2.84 0.94
C LEU A 201 -14.31 2.47 2.08
N GLU A 202 -14.22 3.14 3.21
CA GLU A 202 -15.05 2.86 4.40
C GLU A 202 -16.52 3.18 4.13
N ASP A 203 -16.82 4.35 3.54
CA ASP A 203 -18.17 4.78 3.21
C ASP A 203 -18.84 3.82 2.21
N ILE A 204 -18.12 3.44 1.15
CA ILE A 204 -18.61 2.50 0.12
C ILE A 204 -18.81 1.11 0.72
N THR A 205 -17.89 0.66 1.58
CA THR A 205 -18.03 -0.64 2.27
C THR A 205 -19.27 -0.65 3.14
N TYR A 206 -19.55 0.43 3.87
CA TYR A 206 -20.73 0.56 4.71
C TYR A 206 -22.03 0.57 3.89
N GLU A 207 -22.05 1.26 2.77
CA GLU A 207 -23.21 1.31 1.84
C GLU A 207 -23.52 -0.09 1.32
N ILE A 208 -22.52 -0.80 0.75
CA ILE A 208 -22.70 -2.15 0.22
C ILE A 208 -23.08 -3.14 1.34
N ALA A 209 -22.46 -3.02 2.52
CA ALA A 209 -22.79 -3.87 3.67
C ALA A 209 -24.23 -3.66 4.13
N THR A 210 -24.73 -2.43 4.14
CA THR A 210 -26.13 -2.13 4.52
C THR A 210 -27.12 -2.80 3.56
N ASP A 211 -26.76 -2.90 2.28
CA ASP A 211 -27.62 -3.49 1.26
C ASP A 211 -27.54 -5.01 1.21
N ILE A 212 -26.41 -5.62 1.56
CA ILE A 212 -26.13 -7.04 1.28
C ILE A 212 -25.90 -7.87 2.53
N ASP A 213 -25.31 -7.31 3.61
CA ASP A 213 -24.95 -8.07 4.80
C ASP A 213 -26.18 -8.74 5.43
N ASN A 214 -25.95 -9.96 5.93
CA ASN A 214 -26.95 -10.80 6.55
C ASN A 214 -28.11 -11.24 5.64
N GLN A 215 -28.06 -10.96 4.34
CA GLN A 215 -28.96 -11.61 3.39
C GLN A 215 -28.51 -13.05 3.17
N MET A 216 -29.47 -13.94 3.04
CA MET A 216 -29.20 -15.37 2.72
C MET A 216 -29.29 -15.60 1.22
N ASP A 217 -28.35 -16.35 0.71
CA ASP A 217 -28.44 -16.87 -0.64
C ASP A 217 -29.46 -18.05 -0.73
N LYS A 218 -29.64 -18.57 -1.95
CA LYS A 218 -30.58 -19.66 -2.23
C LYS A 218 -30.22 -20.99 -1.51
N LEU A 219 -28.99 -21.13 -1.01
CA LEU A 219 -28.47 -22.34 -0.36
C LEU A 219 -28.27 -22.14 1.16
N GLY A 220 -28.65 -20.97 1.70
CA GLY A 220 -28.52 -20.64 3.11
C GLY A 220 -27.18 -20.02 3.50
N GLY A 221 -26.31 -19.70 2.54
CA GLY A 221 -25.09 -18.93 2.79
C GLY A 221 -25.43 -17.49 3.14
N VAL A 222 -24.77 -16.93 4.15
CA VAL A 222 -24.99 -15.55 4.59
C VAL A 222 -23.88 -14.67 4.03
N TYR A 223 -24.25 -13.63 3.28
CA TYR A 223 -23.29 -12.68 2.73
C TYR A 223 -22.68 -11.83 3.84
N TYR A 224 -21.39 -11.58 3.72
CA TYR A 224 -20.63 -10.73 4.62
C TYR A 224 -19.62 -9.89 3.87
N VAL A 225 -19.75 -8.56 3.97
CA VAL A 225 -18.92 -7.57 3.27
C VAL A 225 -17.79 -7.12 4.16
N ARG A 226 -16.56 -7.15 3.65
CA ARG A 226 -15.36 -6.64 4.34
C ARG A 226 -14.47 -5.88 3.38
N ASN A 227 -13.90 -4.80 3.86
CA ASN A 227 -12.85 -4.11 3.12
C ASN A 227 -11.47 -4.74 3.38
N ILE A 228 -10.49 -4.32 2.59
CA ILE A 228 -9.13 -4.87 2.64
C ILE A 228 -8.42 -4.61 3.98
N GLU A 229 -8.75 -3.52 4.68
CA GLU A 229 -8.22 -3.19 6.00
C GLU A 229 -8.73 -4.16 7.07
N GLN A 230 -10.01 -4.51 7.00
CA GLN A 230 -10.64 -5.52 7.87
C GLN A 230 -10.16 -6.95 7.57
N LEU A 231 -9.77 -7.22 6.31
CA LEU A 231 -9.20 -8.50 5.91
C LEU A 231 -7.76 -8.68 6.38
N ASN A 232 -6.99 -7.58 6.43
CA ASN A 232 -5.57 -7.58 6.79
C ASN A 232 -5.24 -6.58 7.92
N PRO A 233 -5.90 -6.69 9.09
CA PRO A 233 -5.81 -5.67 10.14
C PRO A 233 -4.38 -5.47 10.67
N GLN A 234 -3.55 -6.53 10.66
CA GLN A 234 -2.17 -6.45 11.15
C GLN A 234 -1.29 -5.59 10.23
N ILE A 235 -1.45 -5.73 8.90
CA ILE A 235 -0.69 -4.96 7.92
C ILE A 235 -1.09 -3.49 8.01
N PHE A 236 -2.39 -3.20 8.03
CA PHE A 236 -2.88 -1.81 8.07
C PHE A 236 -2.57 -1.14 9.41
N ALA A 237 -2.72 -1.83 10.54
CA ALA A 237 -2.27 -1.30 11.84
C ALA A 237 -0.76 -0.97 11.85
N TRP A 238 0.07 -1.80 11.21
CA TRP A 238 1.49 -1.51 11.06
C TRP A 238 1.74 -0.29 10.16
N LEU A 239 1.00 -0.15 9.04
CA LEU A 239 1.08 1.03 8.18
C LEU A 239 0.66 2.32 8.93
N ASP A 240 -0.31 2.25 9.81
CA ASP A 240 -0.75 3.40 10.61
C ASP A 240 0.29 3.84 11.66
N LEU A 241 1.08 2.90 12.19
CA LEU A 241 2.21 3.25 13.04
C LEU A 241 3.27 4.09 12.31
N LEU A 242 3.40 3.96 10.99
CA LEU A 242 4.31 4.80 10.20
C LEU A 242 3.87 6.26 10.18
N ASP A 243 2.57 6.54 10.19
CA ASP A 243 2.05 7.92 10.28
C ASP A 243 2.42 8.55 11.63
N LEU A 244 2.27 7.81 12.71
CA LEU A 244 2.70 8.29 14.04
C LEU A 244 4.20 8.65 14.04
N ASN A 245 5.04 7.79 13.47
CA ASN A 245 6.48 8.04 13.34
C ASN A 245 6.78 9.32 12.56
N VAL A 246 6.05 9.58 11.47
CA VAL A 246 6.19 10.82 10.69
C VAL A 246 5.87 12.04 11.56
N TRP A 247 4.75 12.01 12.30
CA TRP A 247 4.38 13.12 13.17
C TRP A 247 5.43 13.39 14.24
N VAL A 248 6.00 12.34 14.84
CA VAL A 248 7.10 12.47 15.81
C VAL A 248 8.33 13.11 15.17
N ILE A 249 8.72 12.64 13.98
CA ILE A 249 9.87 13.20 13.23
C ILE A 249 9.63 14.68 12.89
N LEU A 250 8.45 15.03 12.38
CA LEU A 250 8.11 16.41 12.04
C LEU A 250 8.17 17.30 13.27
N PHE A 251 7.61 16.88 14.39
CA PHE A 251 7.62 17.64 15.64
C PHE A 251 9.06 17.86 16.17
N LEU A 252 9.87 16.81 16.20
CA LEU A 252 11.28 16.88 16.61
C LEU A 252 12.09 17.81 15.69
N MET A 253 11.89 17.68 14.37
CA MET A 253 12.62 18.50 13.40
C MET A 253 12.23 19.98 13.47
N ILE A 254 10.97 20.30 13.70
CA ILE A 254 10.52 21.67 13.96
C ILE A 254 11.18 22.20 15.25
N GLY A 255 11.22 21.40 16.32
CA GLY A 255 11.90 21.77 17.55
C GLY A 255 13.38 22.06 17.35
N VAL A 256 14.12 21.16 16.71
CA VAL A 256 15.56 21.33 16.41
C VAL A 256 15.79 22.55 15.51
N ALA A 257 14.97 22.74 14.48
CA ALA A 257 15.05 23.91 13.61
C ALA A 257 14.86 25.21 14.42
N GLY A 258 13.88 25.23 15.32
CA GLY A 258 13.61 26.38 16.19
C GLY A 258 14.77 26.73 17.10
N PHE A 259 15.32 25.74 17.83
CA PHE A 259 16.50 25.95 18.68
C PHE A 259 17.70 26.45 17.89
N THR A 260 17.94 25.89 16.70
CA THR A 260 19.03 26.31 15.84
C THR A 260 18.83 27.77 15.36
N MET A 261 17.60 28.16 15.04
CA MET A 261 17.27 29.51 14.61
C MET A 261 17.40 30.52 15.76
N ILE A 262 16.92 30.19 16.96
CA ILE A 262 17.08 31.03 18.15
C ILE A 262 18.57 31.28 18.42
N SER A 263 19.36 30.22 18.45
CA SER A 263 20.81 30.31 18.67
C SER A 263 21.51 31.14 17.58
N GLY A 264 21.15 30.92 16.32
CA GLY A 264 21.69 31.69 15.19
C GLY A 264 21.34 33.18 15.25
N LEU A 265 20.09 33.51 15.62
CA LEU A 265 19.66 34.90 15.78
C LEU A 265 20.43 35.59 16.93
N LEU A 266 20.57 34.91 18.09
CA LEU A 266 21.32 35.43 19.23
C LEU A 266 22.79 35.72 18.86
N ILE A 267 23.44 34.79 18.13
CA ILE A 267 24.81 34.97 17.67
C ILE A 267 24.91 36.22 16.76
N ILE A 268 24.00 36.40 15.83
CA ILE A 268 23.96 37.52 14.90
C ILE A 268 23.75 38.83 15.68
N ILE A 269 22.86 38.87 16.68
CA ILE A 269 22.62 40.06 17.51
C ILE A 269 23.87 40.42 18.27
N ILE A 270 24.54 39.46 18.89
CA ILE A 270 25.78 39.71 19.64
C ILE A 270 26.91 40.23 18.74
N GLU A 271 27.09 39.62 17.57
CA GLU A 271 28.10 40.04 16.59
C GLU A 271 27.86 41.46 16.05
N ARG A 272 26.60 41.90 15.97
CA ARG A 272 26.19 43.20 15.47
C ARG A 272 25.91 44.24 16.58
N THR A 273 26.32 43.99 17.79
CA THR A 273 26.06 44.88 18.95
C THR A 273 26.57 46.30 18.72
N ASN A 274 27.76 46.48 18.10
CA ASN A 274 28.32 47.81 17.76
C ASN A 274 27.41 48.56 16.77
N MET A 275 26.86 47.87 15.78
CA MET A 275 25.94 48.48 14.79
C MET A 275 24.63 48.90 15.51
N ILE A 276 24.13 48.08 16.42
CA ILE A 276 22.94 48.42 17.23
C ILE A 276 23.20 49.66 18.06
N GLY A 277 24.38 49.76 18.71
CA GLY A 277 24.81 50.95 19.48
C GLY A 277 24.82 52.22 18.66
N ILE A 278 25.40 52.19 17.46
CA ILE A 278 25.43 53.34 16.51
C ILE A 278 24.01 53.75 16.10
N LEU A 279 23.14 52.76 15.71
CA LEU A 279 21.76 53.06 15.34
C LEU A 279 20.96 53.69 16.52
N LYS A 280 21.16 53.21 17.72
CA LYS A 280 20.55 53.82 18.92
C LYS A 280 21.07 55.26 19.19
N ALA A 281 22.37 55.50 19.00
CA ALA A 281 22.95 56.81 19.15
C ALA A 281 22.40 57.84 18.10
N LEU A 282 22.02 57.32 16.93
CA LEU A 282 21.35 58.08 15.88
C LEU A 282 19.84 58.23 16.07
N GLY A 283 19.30 57.75 17.22
CA GLY A 283 17.89 57.90 17.59
C GLY A 283 16.96 56.78 17.06
N ALA A 284 17.50 55.66 16.61
CA ALA A 284 16.66 54.53 16.18
C ALA A 284 15.89 53.91 17.35
N ASN A 285 14.58 53.74 17.17
CA ASN A 285 13.70 53.09 18.12
C ASN A 285 13.96 51.57 18.16
N ASN A 286 13.74 50.93 19.32
CA ASN A 286 13.85 49.50 19.50
C ASN A 286 13.01 48.69 18.46
N PHE A 287 11.83 49.19 18.11
CA PHE A 287 10.96 48.58 17.12
C PHE A 287 11.62 48.55 15.71
N THR A 288 12.33 49.64 15.30
CA THR A 288 13.03 49.73 14.03
C THR A 288 14.17 48.69 13.98
N ILE A 289 14.98 48.64 15.04
CA ILE A 289 16.08 47.67 15.14
C ILE A 289 15.57 46.24 15.03
N ARG A 290 14.54 45.92 15.79
CA ARG A 290 13.89 44.61 15.83
C ARG A 290 13.34 44.21 14.47
N ARG A 291 12.64 45.11 13.77
CA ARG A 291 12.12 44.89 12.42
C ARG A 291 13.26 44.58 11.42
N THR A 292 14.40 45.24 11.53
CA THR A 292 15.56 44.99 10.67
C THR A 292 16.11 43.57 10.89
N PHE A 293 16.27 43.11 12.14
CA PHE A 293 16.75 41.77 12.40
C PHE A 293 15.75 40.69 12.00
N LEU A 294 14.44 40.93 12.17
CA LEU A 294 13.41 40.02 11.70
C LEU A 294 13.42 39.87 10.18
N TRP A 295 13.60 40.95 9.44
CA TRP A 295 13.75 40.89 7.97
C TRP A 295 14.99 40.12 7.54
N PHE A 296 16.10 40.34 8.23
CA PHE A 296 17.34 39.60 7.97
C PHE A 296 17.20 38.11 8.26
N ALA A 297 16.56 37.76 9.37
CA ALA A 297 16.24 36.36 9.71
C ALA A 297 15.29 35.74 8.67
N ALA A 298 14.23 36.44 8.27
CA ALA A 298 13.31 35.97 7.23
C ALA A 298 14.02 35.67 5.90
N PHE A 299 14.98 36.54 5.48
CA PHE A 299 15.81 36.33 4.30
C PHE A 299 16.69 35.07 4.43
N LEU A 300 17.29 34.84 5.60
CA LEU A 300 18.10 33.67 5.89
C LEU A 300 17.25 32.38 5.85
N ILE A 301 16.05 32.46 6.44
CA ILE A 301 15.08 31.35 6.41
C ILE A 301 14.72 31.02 4.95
N GLY A 302 14.38 32.04 4.14
CA GLY A 302 14.04 31.85 2.74
C GLY A 302 15.16 31.16 1.94
N LYS A 303 16.41 31.61 2.12
CA LYS A 303 17.59 30.94 1.52
C LYS A 303 17.76 29.51 2.04
N GLY A 304 17.60 29.28 3.34
CA GLY A 304 17.68 27.96 3.95
C GLY A 304 16.59 27.02 3.42
N MET A 305 15.37 27.52 3.23
CA MET A 305 14.27 26.76 2.64
C MET A 305 14.52 26.41 1.17
N LEU A 306 15.06 27.35 0.37
CA LEU A 306 15.43 27.06 -1.02
C LEU A 306 16.42 25.90 -1.13
N TRP A 307 17.51 25.95 -0.35
CA TRP A 307 18.49 24.87 -0.31
C TRP A 307 17.90 23.58 0.28
N GLY A 308 17.07 23.67 1.30
CA GLY A 308 16.39 22.53 1.89
C GLY A 308 15.48 21.81 0.89
N ASN A 309 14.69 22.57 0.14
CA ASN A 309 13.84 22.04 -0.94
C ASN A 309 14.70 21.44 -2.06
N ALA A 310 15.74 22.13 -2.51
CA ALA A 310 16.61 21.61 -3.57
C ALA A 310 17.22 20.26 -3.19
N ILE A 311 17.79 20.15 -1.99
CA ILE A 311 18.40 18.90 -1.50
C ILE A 311 17.34 17.81 -1.34
N GLY A 312 16.21 18.11 -0.68
CA GLY A 312 15.14 17.15 -0.45
C GLY A 312 14.54 16.60 -1.74
N LEU A 313 14.20 17.49 -2.69
CA LEU A 313 13.67 17.10 -4.00
C LEU A 313 14.67 16.32 -4.83
N THR A 314 15.95 16.77 -4.88
CA THR A 314 16.99 16.05 -5.62
C THR A 314 17.15 14.63 -5.08
N PHE A 315 17.16 14.45 -3.75
CA PHE A 315 17.22 13.12 -3.14
C PHE A 315 16.02 12.26 -3.55
N CYS A 316 14.79 12.80 -3.44
CA CYS A 316 13.58 12.08 -3.81
C CYS A 316 13.57 11.67 -5.29
N ILE A 317 14.00 12.55 -6.20
CA ILE A 317 14.10 12.25 -7.64
C ILE A 317 15.15 11.18 -7.90
N LEU A 318 16.34 11.31 -7.32
CA LEU A 318 17.41 10.31 -7.49
C LEU A 318 16.99 8.94 -6.95
N GLN A 319 16.34 8.91 -5.79
CA GLN A 319 15.84 7.66 -5.21
C GLN A 319 14.76 7.03 -6.09
N SER A 320 13.80 7.81 -6.58
CA SER A 320 12.71 7.32 -7.44
C SER A 320 13.23 6.79 -8.80
N GLN A 321 14.26 7.41 -9.38
CA GLN A 321 14.78 7.00 -10.70
C GLN A 321 15.83 5.89 -10.62
N PHE A 322 16.69 5.91 -9.62
CA PHE A 322 17.85 5.01 -9.56
C PHE A 322 17.73 3.93 -8.48
N GLY A 323 16.75 4.02 -7.57
CA GLY A 323 16.60 3.05 -6.49
C GLY A 323 17.87 2.87 -5.65
N LEU A 324 18.53 3.98 -5.28
CA LEU A 324 19.84 3.96 -4.61
C LEU A 324 19.83 3.17 -3.30
N PHE A 325 18.75 3.32 -2.53
CA PHE A 325 18.58 2.61 -1.27
C PHE A 325 17.66 1.40 -1.50
N LYS A 326 18.27 0.22 -1.43
CA LYS A 326 17.57 -1.05 -1.52
C LYS A 326 17.13 -1.49 -0.13
N LEU A 327 15.99 -2.17 -0.08
CA LEU A 327 15.44 -2.81 1.09
C LEU A 327 15.43 -4.32 0.90
N ASP A 328 15.34 -5.05 2.00
CA ASP A 328 15.12 -6.49 1.98
C ASP A 328 13.62 -6.77 1.71
N PRO A 329 13.28 -7.39 0.57
CA PRO A 329 11.89 -7.64 0.20
C PRO A 329 11.15 -8.57 1.17
N GLU A 330 11.87 -9.47 1.84
CA GLU A 330 11.26 -10.41 2.79
C GLU A 330 10.76 -9.70 4.05
N THR A 331 11.43 -8.61 4.44
CA THR A 331 11.10 -7.86 5.66
C THR A 331 10.19 -6.66 5.37
N TYR A 332 10.42 -5.98 4.25
CA TYR A 332 9.76 -4.69 3.96
C TYR A 332 8.75 -4.74 2.81
N TYR A 333 8.57 -5.88 2.16
CA TYR A 333 7.64 -6.09 1.03
C TYR A 333 7.96 -5.28 -0.23
N VAL A 334 9.10 -4.57 -0.25
CA VAL A 334 9.55 -3.71 -1.36
C VAL A 334 11.06 -3.85 -1.57
N ASP A 335 11.51 -3.83 -2.83
CA ASP A 335 12.94 -3.97 -3.18
C ASP A 335 13.75 -2.70 -2.93
N THR A 336 13.10 -1.54 -3.05
CA THR A 336 13.75 -0.23 -2.92
C THR A 336 12.86 0.68 -2.09
N VAL A 337 13.47 1.67 -1.42
CA VAL A 337 12.71 2.68 -0.68
C VAL A 337 11.80 3.43 -1.66
N PRO A 338 10.48 3.22 -1.60
CA PRO A 338 9.57 3.91 -2.49
C PRO A 338 9.41 5.36 -2.05
N VAL A 339 9.31 6.26 -3.02
CA VAL A 339 9.15 7.70 -2.79
C VAL A 339 7.95 8.19 -3.59
N SER A 340 6.95 8.69 -2.91
CA SER A 340 5.78 9.30 -3.53
C SER A 340 5.74 10.80 -3.23
N PHE A 341 5.55 11.60 -4.27
CA PHE A 341 5.55 13.04 -4.18
C PHE A 341 4.14 13.61 -4.32
N HIS A 342 3.61 14.16 -3.22
CA HIS A 342 2.32 14.84 -3.21
C HIS A 342 2.54 16.36 -3.09
N VAL A 343 2.18 17.10 -4.15
CA VAL A 343 2.37 18.56 -4.23
C VAL A 343 1.72 19.30 -3.06
N LEU A 344 0.50 18.90 -2.67
CA LEU A 344 -0.22 19.53 -1.57
C LEU A 344 0.55 19.40 -0.24
N LEU A 345 1.03 18.19 0.08
CA LEU A 345 1.80 17.96 1.31
C LEU A 345 3.15 18.68 1.29
N PHE A 346 3.82 18.73 0.14
CA PHE A 346 5.03 19.51 -0.02
C PHE A 346 4.80 20.99 0.29
N VAL A 347 3.72 21.59 -0.22
CA VAL A 347 3.36 22.98 0.08
C VAL A 347 3.03 23.16 1.55
N LEU A 348 2.26 22.23 2.15
CA LEU A 348 1.92 22.30 3.58
C LEU A 348 3.15 22.21 4.49
N ILE A 349 4.12 21.33 4.19
CA ILE A 349 5.38 21.22 4.94
C ILE A 349 6.16 22.54 4.86
N ASN A 350 6.26 23.15 3.66
CA ASN A 350 6.94 24.42 3.48
C ASN A 350 6.26 25.55 4.23
N LEU A 351 4.95 25.69 4.13
CA LEU A 351 4.17 26.71 4.86
C LEU A 351 4.24 26.50 6.38
N GLY A 352 4.10 25.25 6.83
CA GLY A 352 4.21 24.90 8.25
C GLY A 352 5.60 25.23 8.82
N THR A 353 6.65 24.88 8.08
CA THR A 353 8.04 25.20 8.46
C THR A 353 8.29 26.70 8.51
N LEU A 354 7.81 27.44 7.50
CA LEU A 354 7.91 28.89 7.47
C LEU A 354 7.18 29.53 8.65
N PHE A 355 5.94 29.12 8.90
CA PHE A 355 5.13 29.62 10.00
C PHE A 355 5.77 29.33 11.37
N ALA A 356 6.19 28.11 11.62
CA ALA A 356 6.87 27.70 12.84
C ALA A 356 8.18 28.48 13.04
N SER A 357 8.97 28.66 11.97
CA SER A 357 10.22 29.41 12.01
C SER A 357 10.01 30.88 12.37
N VAL A 358 9.02 31.52 11.77
CA VAL A 358 8.68 32.92 12.07
C VAL A 358 8.17 33.07 13.51
N LEU A 359 7.33 32.16 13.96
CA LEU A 359 6.77 32.18 15.32
C LEU A 359 7.87 32.02 16.38
N MET A 360 8.84 31.14 16.16
CA MET A 360 9.97 30.93 17.07
C MET A 360 10.93 32.11 17.13
N LEU A 361 11.01 32.94 16.09
CA LEU A 361 11.83 34.17 16.08
C LEU A 361 11.23 35.31 16.93
N ILE A 362 9.93 35.27 17.18
CA ILE A 362 9.27 36.32 17.96
C ILE A 362 9.81 36.36 19.40
N GLY A 363 9.98 35.21 20.05
CA GLY A 363 10.48 35.13 21.45
C GLY A 363 11.82 35.85 21.64
N PRO A 364 12.91 35.44 20.97
CA PRO A 364 14.24 36.06 21.16
C PRO A 364 14.32 37.51 20.71
N SER A 365 13.34 37.97 19.92
CA SER A 365 13.31 39.35 19.44
C SER A 365 12.82 40.35 20.49
N PHE A 366 12.28 39.89 21.62
CA PHE A 366 11.90 40.69 22.77
C PHE A 366 13.04 40.83 23.75
#